data_b29d1c8a188b8b52ddc17414fb624644
#
_entry.id   b29d1c8a188b8b52ddc17414fb624644
#
_cell.length_a   1.000
_cell.length_b   1.000
_cell.length_c   1.000
_cell.angle_alpha   90.00
_cell.angle_beta   90.00
_cell.angle_gamma   90.00
#
_symmetry.space_group_name_H-M   'P 1'
#
loop_
_entity.id
_entity.type
_entity.pdbx_description
1 polymer ?
#
loop_
_entity_poly.entity_id
_entity_poly.type
_entity_poly.pdbx_seq_one_letter_code
_entity_poly.pdbx_strand_id
1 'polypeptide(L)'
;MSSNVLMIVLASAMARFLLSGSRVHAQETAPRIVHHPADVVVKVGNPATLSCRVDGSPVPTIEWLRNGQPLETAQGEEQLQPIVLSEGSIFFLSVGGGRRGQSHEGVYTCVARSRAGMATSRNATLYIAVLQEEFTLQPSDVEVAEGEMAVLNCGPPMGQPEPNVIWKKNGFPINNTDHHYKALNETLIIAPAEKNYSGAYVCVASNPGGVRESRAARLSVLAKPLLVLKPQNVSVQMGESAQFYCEAKGDPPPAVVWSREQGLLPNGRYLVNPDHTLQIHYVTAQDAGGYTCTAVNDAGVASGSAQLLVEEPSSKQRDLHKELSALRIALDNVTIMAPGSNISRVQWKVRVV
;
A
#
# COMPACT_ATOMS: atom_id res chain seq x y z
N MET A 1 -81.54 59.53 -49.50
CA MET A 1 -81.80 58.82 -48.21
C MET A 1 -81.35 57.34 -48.34
N SER A 2 -80.13 57.04 -48.70
CA SER A 2 -79.73 55.63 -48.86
C SER A 2 -78.30 55.26 -48.35
N SER A 3 -77.49 56.26 -47.99
CA SER A 3 -76.13 55.99 -47.62
C SER A 3 -75.86 55.87 -46.08
N ASN A 4 -76.72 56.49 -45.30
CA ASN A 4 -76.53 56.50 -43.83
C ASN A 4 -77.11 55.26 -43.04
N VAL A 5 -78.07 54.54 -43.67
CA VAL A 5 -78.65 53.34 -43.09
C VAL A 5 -77.69 52.14 -43.20
N LEU A 6 -76.91 52.10 -44.31
CA LEU A 6 -75.95 51.01 -44.53
C LEU A 6 -74.75 51.11 -43.65
N MET A 7 -74.30 52.34 -43.29
CA MET A 7 -73.19 52.52 -42.33
C MET A 7 -73.56 52.18 -40.87
N ILE A 8 -74.79 52.44 -40.44
CA ILE A 8 -75.26 52.11 -39.09
C ILE A 8 -75.45 50.61 -38.93
N VAL A 9 -75.87 49.88 -39.96
CA VAL A 9 -75.98 48.41 -39.89
C VAL A 9 -74.63 47.72 -39.90
N LEU A 10 -73.65 48.22 -40.67
CA LEU A 10 -72.29 47.70 -40.68
C LEU A 10 -71.55 48.00 -39.36
N ALA A 11 -71.74 49.18 -38.73
CA ALA A 11 -71.15 49.51 -37.49
C ALA A 11 -71.75 48.67 -36.33
N SER A 12 -73.05 48.34 -36.30
CA SER A 12 -73.64 47.45 -35.31
C SER A 12 -73.29 45.99 -35.53
N ALA A 13 -72.99 45.52 -36.71
CA ALA A 13 -72.50 44.18 -37.00
C ALA A 13 -71.04 44.00 -36.58
N MET A 14 -70.18 45.03 -36.84
CA MET A 14 -68.79 44.99 -36.27
C MET A 14 -68.76 45.09 -34.78
N ALA A 15 -69.60 45.89 -34.15
CA ALA A 15 -69.64 45.96 -32.66
C ALA A 15 -70.14 44.67 -32.01
N ARG A 16 -70.97 43.88 -32.68
CA ARG A 16 -71.36 42.55 -32.17
C ARG A 16 -70.30 41.48 -32.41
N PHE A 17 -69.41 41.62 -33.42
CA PHE A 17 -68.29 40.70 -33.67
C PHE A 17 -67.12 40.96 -32.71
N LEU A 18 -66.97 42.18 -32.18
CA LEU A 18 -65.92 42.55 -31.22
C LEU A 18 -66.33 42.22 -29.78
N LEU A 19 -67.57 41.86 -29.49
CA LEU A 19 -68.06 41.45 -28.19
C LEU A 19 -68.24 39.93 -28.02
N SER A 20 -68.09 39.15 -29.08
CA SER A 20 -67.86 37.72 -28.98
C SER A 20 -66.38 37.47 -28.72
N GLY A 21 -65.87 37.96 -27.60
CA GLY A 21 -64.58 37.54 -27.06
C GLY A 21 -64.67 36.03 -26.91
N SER A 22 -64.02 35.32 -27.81
CA SER A 22 -63.73 33.91 -27.64
C SER A 22 -63.00 33.78 -26.29
N ARG A 23 -63.77 33.41 -25.23
CA ARG A 23 -63.16 32.89 -24.05
C ARG A 23 -62.35 31.68 -24.51
N VAL A 24 -61.04 31.91 -24.80
CA VAL A 24 -60.11 30.83 -24.90
C VAL A 24 -60.16 30.12 -23.54
N HIS A 25 -61.04 29.12 -23.44
CA HIS A 25 -60.99 28.20 -22.32
C HIS A 25 -59.57 27.57 -22.43
N ALA A 26 -58.64 28.07 -21.62
CA ALA A 26 -57.38 27.38 -21.45
C ALA A 26 -57.71 25.93 -21.13
N GLN A 27 -57.36 25.02 -22.00
CA GLN A 27 -57.64 23.60 -21.86
C GLN A 27 -57.01 23.13 -20.57
N GLU A 28 -57.84 22.70 -19.61
CA GLU A 28 -57.35 22.18 -18.36
C GLU A 28 -56.60 20.86 -18.59
N THR A 29 -55.40 20.76 -18.09
CA THR A 29 -54.59 19.54 -18.14
C THR A 29 -54.32 19.02 -16.74
N ALA A 30 -54.57 17.73 -16.53
CA ALA A 30 -54.30 17.09 -15.26
C ALA A 30 -52.81 17.20 -14.90
N PRO A 31 -52.46 17.31 -13.63
CA PRO A 31 -51.07 17.28 -13.15
C PRO A 31 -50.34 16.06 -13.64
N ARG A 32 -49.08 16.26 -14.04
CA ARG A 32 -48.17 15.20 -14.45
C ARG A 32 -46.79 15.47 -13.85
N ILE A 33 -46.17 14.44 -13.25
CA ILE A 33 -44.80 14.54 -12.76
C ILE A 33 -43.87 14.41 -13.96
N VAL A 34 -43.13 15.46 -14.27
CA VAL A 34 -42.16 15.53 -15.38
C VAL A 34 -40.80 15.05 -14.93
N HIS A 35 -40.44 15.38 -13.67
CA HIS A 35 -39.19 14.92 -13.07
C HIS A 35 -39.51 14.31 -11.70
N HIS A 36 -39.22 13.03 -11.55
CA HIS A 36 -39.38 12.31 -10.30
C HIS A 36 -38.16 12.49 -9.40
N PRO A 37 -38.32 12.54 -8.07
CA PRO A 37 -37.21 12.53 -7.14
C PRO A 37 -36.42 11.21 -7.25
N ALA A 38 -35.14 11.29 -6.94
CA ALA A 38 -34.23 10.15 -6.87
C ALA A 38 -33.67 10.00 -5.45
N ASP A 39 -33.22 8.79 -5.11
CA ASP A 39 -32.56 8.51 -3.84
C ASP A 39 -31.33 9.41 -3.64
N VAL A 40 -31.15 9.90 -2.42
CA VAL A 40 -30.05 10.77 -2.03
C VAL A 40 -29.38 10.21 -0.79
N VAL A 41 -28.06 10.10 -0.85
CA VAL A 41 -27.20 9.72 0.29
C VAL A 41 -26.41 10.94 0.71
N VAL A 42 -26.52 11.35 1.96
CA VAL A 42 -25.95 12.61 2.46
C VAL A 42 -25.36 12.45 3.86
N LYS A 43 -24.26 13.17 4.12
CA LYS A 43 -23.67 13.25 5.46
C LYS A 43 -24.52 14.13 6.37
N VAL A 44 -24.59 13.78 7.65
CA VAL A 44 -25.18 14.65 8.70
C VAL A 44 -24.58 16.05 8.62
N GLY A 45 -25.45 17.05 8.67
CA GLY A 45 -25.08 18.47 8.62
C GLY A 45 -24.99 19.04 7.21
N ASN A 46 -24.93 18.22 6.17
CA ASN A 46 -24.88 18.68 4.79
C ASN A 46 -26.29 19.00 4.24
N PRO A 47 -26.39 19.91 3.27
CA PRO A 47 -27.64 20.17 2.57
C PRO A 47 -28.02 19.01 1.64
N ALA A 48 -29.33 18.86 1.38
CA ALA A 48 -29.86 17.91 0.41
C ALA A 48 -31.06 18.50 -0.34
N THR A 49 -31.27 18.03 -1.56
CA THR A 49 -32.42 18.40 -2.39
C THR A 49 -33.06 17.14 -2.99
N LEU A 50 -34.37 17.02 -2.85
CA LEU A 50 -35.15 16.05 -3.62
C LEU A 50 -35.94 16.81 -4.66
N SER A 51 -35.63 16.58 -5.93
CA SER A 51 -36.22 17.32 -7.05
C SER A 51 -37.54 16.74 -7.45
N CYS A 52 -38.56 17.61 -7.63
CA CYS A 52 -39.84 17.25 -8.21
C CYS A 52 -40.30 18.37 -9.14
N ARG A 53 -40.50 18.05 -10.43
CA ARG A 53 -41.06 19.01 -11.39
C ARG A 53 -42.40 18.51 -11.92
N VAL A 54 -43.33 19.43 -11.97
CA VAL A 54 -44.72 19.13 -12.32
C VAL A 54 -45.18 20.01 -13.46
N ASP A 55 -45.98 19.46 -14.34
CA ASP A 55 -46.71 20.17 -15.40
C ASP A 55 -48.20 20.00 -15.21
N GLY A 56 -48.98 20.98 -15.65
CA GLY A 56 -50.44 20.96 -15.55
C GLY A 56 -51.08 22.36 -15.61
N SER A 57 -52.35 22.42 -16.00
CA SER A 57 -53.13 23.69 -16.05
C SER A 57 -54.50 23.47 -15.39
N PRO A 58 -54.87 24.25 -14.36
CA PRO A 58 -54.06 25.31 -13.72
C PRO A 58 -52.85 24.75 -13.01
N VAL A 59 -51.88 25.63 -12.74
CA VAL A 59 -50.61 25.26 -12.07
C VAL A 59 -50.90 24.45 -10.81
N PRO A 60 -50.36 23.21 -10.70
CA PRO A 60 -50.59 22.35 -9.55
C PRO A 60 -49.93 22.87 -8.27
N THR A 61 -50.56 22.66 -7.13
CA THR A 61 -49.91 22.76 -5.83
C THR A 61 -49.13 21.48 -5.52
N ILE A 62 -47.95 21.62 -4.91
CA ILE A 62 -47.09 20.49 -4.57
C ILE A 62 -47.07 20.31 -3.06
N GLU A 63 -47.29 19.08 -2.67
CA GLU A 63 -47.19 18.61 -1.26
C GLU A 63 -46.17 17.48 -1.21
N TRP A 64 -45.40 17.43 -0.15
CA TRP A 64 -44.47 16.34 0.10
C TRP A 64 -44.95 15.43 1.21
N LEU A 65 -44.83 14.14 1.00
CA LEU A 65 -45.09 13.12 2.01
C LEU A 65 -43.78 12.50 2.44
N ARG A 66 -43.61 12.23 3.73
CA ARG A 66 -42.52 11.44 4.29
C ARG A 66 -43.08 10.19 4.94
N ASN A 67 -42.66 9.01 4.52
CA ASN A 67 -43.18 7.72 4.99
C ASN A 67 -44.72 7.65 4.89
N GLY A 68 -45.30 8.27 3.87
CA GLY A 68 -46.75 8.33 3.63
C GLY A 68 -47.50 9.37 4.44
N GLN A 69 -46.83 10.13 5.29
CA GLN A 69 -47.47 11.20 6.09
C GLN A 69 -47.10 12.58 5.52
N PRO A 70 -48.00 13.56 5.56
CA PRO A 70 -47.71 14.93 5.15
C PRO A 70 -46.48 15.47 5.87
N LEU A 71 -45.55 16.08 5.10
CA LEU A 71 -44.38 16.68 5.65
C LEU A 71 -44.64 18.10 6.11
N GLU A 72 -44.35 18.39 7.38
CA GLU A 72 -44.34 19.76 7.87
C GLU A 72 -43.16 20.53 7.26
N THR A 73 -43.47 21.59 6.53
CA THR A 73 -42.48 22.48 5.91
C THR A 73 -42.46 23.80 6.62
N ALA A 74 -41.29 24.45 6.66
CA ALA A 74 -41.12 25.71 7.36
C ALA A 74 -42.00 26.82 6.76
N GLN A 75 -42.93 27.33 7.56
CA GLN A 75 -43.60 28.59 7.36
C GLN A 75 -43.19 29.56 8.49
N GLY A 76 -41.87 29.90 8.54
CA GLY A 76 -41.33 30.76 9.58
C GLY A 76 -39.88 30.46 9.98
N GLU A 77 -39.43 31.05 11.08
CA GLU A 77 -38.02 31.11 11.52
C GLU A 77 -37.40 29.79 12.06
N GLU A 78 -38.07 28.64 11.93
CA GLU A 78 -37.48 27.38 12.37
C GLU A 78 -36.48 26.80 11.29
N GLN A 79 -35.22 27.12 11.46
CA GLN A 79 -34.09 26.76 10.55
C GLN A 79 -33.85 25.25 10.33
N LEU A 80 -34.63 24.39 10.94
CA LEU A 80 -34.47 22.93 10.88
C LEU A 80 -35.48 22.21 9.97
N GLN A 81 -36.53 22.91 9.53
CA GLN A 81 -37.55 22.31 8.67
C GLN A 81 -37.17 22.43 7.19
N PRO A 82 -37.50 21.42 6.37
CA PRO A 82 -37.30 21.48 4.95
C PRO A 82 -38.15 22.57 4.28
N ILE A 83 -37.62 23.15 3.21
CA ILE A 83 -38.24 24.24 2.44
C ILE A 83 -38.71 23.68 1.09
N VAL A 84 -39.95 23.93 0.70
CA VAL A 84 -40.41 23.66 -0.67
C VAL A 84 -40.02 24.87 -1.54
N LEU A 85 -39.24 24.60 -2.58
CA LEU A 85 -38.84 25.62 -3.55
C LEU A 85 -39.96 25.93 -4.55
N SER A 86 -39.89 27.05 -5.22
CA SER A 86 -40.90 27.55 -6.14
C SER A 86 -41.23 26.58 -7.30
N GLU A 87 -40.24 25.80 -7.72
CA GLU A 87 -40.39 24.75 -8.76
C GLU A 87 -40.96 23.43 -8.21
N GLY A 88 -41.10 23.30 -6.88
CA GLY A 88 -41.69 22.12 -6.21
C GLY A 88 -40.69 21.16 -5.59
N SER A 89 -39.39 21.35 -5.78
CA SER A 89 -38.37 20.55 -5.11
C SER A 89 -38.36 20.85 -3.61
N ILE A 90 -37.95 19.86 -2.79
CA ILE A 90 -37.77 20.06 -1.36
C ILE A 90 -36.27 20.17 -1.04
N PHE A 91 -35.94 21.19 -0.26
CA PHE A 91 -34.57 21.50 0.14
C PHE A 91 -34.41 21.40 1.66
N PHE A 92 -33.37 20.69 2.07
CA PHE A 92 -32.89 20.57 3.44
C PHE A 92 -31.63 21.39 3.58
N LEU A 93 -31.65 22.45 4.37
CA LEU A 93 -30.47 23.27 4.62
C LEU A 93 -29.36 22.46 5.34
N SER A 94 -29.74 21.59 6.25
CA SER A 94 -28.87 20.70 7.00
C SER A 94 -29.62 19.41 7.31
N VAL A 95 -29.16 18.29 6.74
CA VAL A 95 -29.73 16.99 7.04
C VAL A 95 -29.21 16.55 8.40
N GLY A 96 -30.11 16.38 9.36
CA GLY A 96 -29.75 15.99 10.71
C GLY A 96 -30.34 14.64 11.12
N GLY A 97 -29.53 13.85 11.82
CA GLY A 97 -30.03 12.93 12.82
C GLY A 97 -30.10 13.72 14.13
N GLY A 98 -31.20 14.41 14.38
CA GLY A 98 -31.33 15.32 15.49
C GLY A 98 -31.06 14.65 16.84
N ARG A 99 -30.29 15.33 17.71
CA ARG A 99 -30.11 14.95 19.12
C ARG A 99 -31.43 14.86 19.93
N ARG A 100 -32.57 15.11 19.29
CA ARG A 100 -33.94 15.03 19.86
C ARG A 100 -34.91 14.27 18.96
N GLY A 101 -34.46 13.24 18.20
CA GLY A 101 -35.38 12.31 17.53
C GLY A 101 -35.95 12.74 16.19
N GLN A 102 -35.49 13.82 15.57
CA GLN A 102 -35.88 14.24 14.22
C GLN A 102 -34.82 13.89 13.20
N SER A 103 -34.67 12.61 12.86
CA SER A 103 -33.91 12.21 11.67
C SER A 103 -34.69 12.64 10.42
N HIS A 104 -33.96 13.15 9.40
CA HIS A 104 -34.57 13.40 8.08
C HIS A 104 -34.56 12.16 7.17
N GLU A 105 -34.02 11.04 7.62
CA GLU A 105 -34.11 9.77 6.87
C GLU A 105 -35.58 9.36 6.63
N GLY A 106 -35.84 8.83 5.46
CA GLY A 106 -37.14 8.31 5.12
C GLY A 106 -37.42 8.25 3.65
N VAL A 107 -38.59 7.75 3.31
CA VAL A 107 -39.10 7.66 1.96
C VAL A 107 -39.98 8.88 1.67
N TYR A 108 -39.60 9.62 0.65
CA TYR A 108 -40.25 10.86 0.23
C TYR A 108 -41.03 10.66 -1.04
N THR A 109 -42.23 11.29 -1.13
CA THR A 109 -43.10 11.26 -2.29
C THR A 109 -43.65 12.66 -2.53
N CYS A 110 -43.56 13.12 -3.76
CA CYS A 110 -44.11 14.39 -4.21
C CYS A 110 -45.51 14.16 -4.76
N VAL A 111 -46.51 14.93 -4.30
CA VAL A 111 -47.91 14.88 -4.73
C VAL A 111 -48.29 16.22 -5.32
N ALA A 112 -48.72 16.22 -6.56
CA ALA A 112 -49.21 17.39 -7.28
C ALA A 112 -50.73 17.38 -7.35
N ARG A 113 -51.40 18.47 -6.97
CA ARG A 113 -52.86 18.60 -6.96
C ARG A 113 -53.29 19.86 -7.71
N SER A 114 -54.34 19.71 -8.52
CA SER A 114 -55.08 20.83 -9.08
C SER A 114 -56.58 20.45 -9.16
N ARG A 115 -57.44 21.38 -9.56
CA ARG A 115 -58.84 21.06 -9.85
C ARG A 115 -59.03 20.08 -11.01
N ALA A 116 -58.02 19.95 -11.88
CA ALA A 116 -58.02 19.02 -13.00
C ALA A 116 -57.58 17.59 -12.66
N GLY A 117 -57.12 17.35 -11.41
CA GLY A 117 -56.68 16.02 -10.93
C GLY A 117 -55.52 16.02 -9.98
N MET A 118 -54.91 14.86 -9.85
CA MET A 118 -53.77 14.60 -8.94
C MET A 118 -52.74 13.69 -9.64
N ALA A 119 -51.46 13.91 -9.35
CA ALA A 119 -50.35 13.01 -9.75
C ALA A 119 -49.39 12.80 -8.57
N THR A 120 -48.87 11.60 -8.46
CA THR A 120 -47.90 11.21 -7.41
C THR A 120 -46.61 10.75 -8.03
N SER A 121 -45.51 11.17 -7.47
CA SER A 121 -44.16 10.75 -7.94
C SER A 121 -43.86 9.31 -7.54
N ARG A 122 -42.78 8.76 -8.07
CA ARG A 122 -42.09 7.60 -7.53
C ARG A 122 -41.52 7.97 -6.15
N ASN A 123 -41.32 6.96 -5.33
CA ASN A 123 -40.63 7.12 -4.06
C ASN A 123 -39.16 7.46 -4.26
N ALA A 124 -38.62 8.30 -3.37
CA ALA A 124 -37.21 8.57 -3.26
C ALA A 124 -36.80 8.49 -1.79
N THR A 125 -35.68 7.82 -1.54
CA THR A 125 -35.21 7.64 -0.16
C THR A 125 -34.06 8.61 0.14
N LEU A 126 -34.16 9.29 1.27
CA LEU A 126 -33.06 10.06 1.82
C LEU A 126 -32.37 9.20 2.88
N TYR A 127 -31.11 8.85 2.63
CA TYR A 127 -30.25 8.08 3.53
C TYR A 127 -29.22 9.00 4.17
N ILE A 128 -28.98 8.80 5.47
CA ILE A 128 -27.88 9.47 6.17
C ILE A 128 -26.67 8.56 6.15
N ALA A 129 -25.60 9.04 5.52
CA ALA A 129 -24.35 8.30 5.46
C ALA A 129 -23.64 8.32 6.81
N VAL A 130 -23.20 7.15 7.25
CA VAL A 130 -22.45 6.94 8.48
C VAL A 130 -21.14 6.23 8.13
N LEU A 131 -20.02 6.64 8.75
CA LEU A 131 -18.76 5.94 8.72
C LEU A 131 -18.16 5.98 10.13
N GLN A 132 -18.04 4.82 10.76
CA GLN A 132 -17.43 4.70 12.09
C GLN A 132 -15.96 5.12 12.06
N GLU A 133 -15.37 5.31 13.23
CA GLU A 133 -13.98 5.76 13.33
C GLU A 133 -13.00 4.60 13.29
N GLU A 134 -13.37 3.47 13.88
CA GLU A 134 -12.49 2.35 14.10
C GLU A 134 -12.52 1.32 12.96
N PHE A 135 -11.34 0.93 12.49
CA PHE A 135 -11.15 -0.16 11.55
C PHE A 135 -11.43 -1.49 12.25
N THR A 136 -12.14 -2.40 11.58
CA THR A 136 -12.41 -3.75 12.08
C THR A 136 -11.14 -4.60 12.10
N LEU A 137 -10.20 -4.32 11.18
CA LEU A 137 -8.87 -4.91 11.11
C LEU A 137 -7.85 -3.85 10.66
N GLN A 138 -6.85 -3.59 11.49
CA GLN A 138 -5.72 -2.75 11.13
C GLN A 138 -4.68 -3.56 10.36
N PRO A 139 -4.09 -3.02 9.27
CA PRO A 139 -2.97 -3.68 8.61
C PRO A 139 -1.76 -3.79 9.56
N SER A 140 -0.99 -4.87 9.40
CA SER A 140 0.21 -5.15 10.19
C SER A 140 1.47 -5.10 9.31
N ASP A 141 2.62 -4.89 9.95
CA ASP A 141 3.92 -4.93 9.29
C ASP A 141 4.17 -6.30 8.65
N VAL A 142 4.80 -6.30 7.48
CA VAL A 142 5.10 -7.48 6.67
C VAL A 142 6.55 -7.45 6.23
N GLU A 143 7.25 -8.56 6.41
CA GLU A 143 8.60 -8.79 5.88
C GLU A 143 8.56 -9.96 4.89
N VAL A 144 9.11 -9.76 3.70
CA VAL A 144 9.21 -10.79 2.65
C VAL A 144 10.55 -10.72 1.97
N ALA A 145 11.03 -11.84 1.44
CA ALA A 145 12.21 -11.85 0.59
C ALA A 145 11.88 -11.31 -0.81
N GLU A 146 12.86 -10.69 -1.46
CA GLU A 146 12.74 -10.22 -2.83
C GLU A 146 12.32 -11.35 -3.78
N GLY A 147 11.33 -11.08 -4.65
CA GLY A 147 10.71 -12.04 -5.54
C GLY A 147 9.52 -12.81 -4.95
N GLU A 148 9.27 -12.72 -3.65
CA GLU A 148 8.11 -13.34 -3.01
C GLU A 148 6.85 -12.47 -3.09
N MET A 149 5.75 -12.95 -2.55
CA MET A 149 4.48 -12.25 -2.51
C MET A 149 4.25 -11.63 -1.12
N ALA A 150 3.98 -10.33 -1.08
CA ALA A 150 3.55 -9.64 0.12
C ALA A 150 2.03 -9.47 0.12
N VAL A 151 1.38 -9.65 1.28
CA VAL A 151 -0.06 -9.52 1.46
C VAL A 151 -0.33 -8.61 2.66
N LEU A 152 -1.08 -7.54 2.42
CA LEU A 152 -1.54 -6.60 3.45
C LEU A 152 -3.07 -6.68 3.51
N ASN A 153 -3.61 -6.91 4.70
CA ASN A 153 -5.05 -7.00 4.94
C ASN A 153 -5.54 -5.78 5.73
N CYS A 154 -6.74 -5.34 5.39
CA CYS A 154 -7.41 -4.22 6.02
C CYS A 154 -8.89 -4.58 6.21
N GLY A 155 -9.45 -4.37 7.39
CA GLY A 155 -10.89 -4.39 7.62
C GLY A 155 -11.38 -2.96 7.81
N PRO A 156 -12.12 -2.38 6.86
CA PRO A 156 -12.56 -1.00 6.97
C PRO A 156 -13.49 -0.78 8.16
N PRO A 157 -13.71 0.47 8.58
CA PRO A 157 -14.75 0.81 9.53
C PRO A 157 -16.13 0.45 9.01
N MET A 158 -17.04 0.08 9.92
CA MET A 158 -18.44 -0.11 9.54
C MET A 158 -19.03 1.22 9.04
N GLY A 159 -19.79 1.16 7.97
CA GLY A 159 -20.42 2.33 7.36
C GLY A 159 -21.66 2.00 6.54
N GLN A 160 -22.50 3.01 6.36
CA GLN A 160 -23.68 2.95 5.50
C GLN A 160 -23.69 4.20 4.61
N PRO A 161 -23.58 4.07 3.28
CA PRO A 161 -23.28 2.86 2.50
C PRO A 161 -21.93 2.25 2.87
N GLU A 162 -21.71 0.98 2.49
CA GLU A 162 -20.44 0.29 2.67
C GLU A 162 -19.27 1.14 2.11
N PRO A 163 -18.19 1.33 2.88
CA PRO A 163 -17.08 2.18 2.43
C PRO A 163 -16.28 1.52 1.30
N ASN A 164 -15.86 2.34 0.36
CA ASN A 164 -14.88 1.96 -0.64
C ASN A 164 -13.47 2.01 -0.04
N VAL A 165 -12.63 1.01 -0.36
CA VAL A 165 -11.27 0.89 0.15
C VAL A 165 -10.27 1.15 -0.97
N ILE A 166 -9.30 2.03 -0.70
CA ILE A 166 -8.11 2.24 -1.51
C ILE A 166 -6.85 2.17 -0.65
N TRP A 167 -5.71 1.93 -1.28
CA TRP A 167 -4.43 1.89 -0.60
C TRP A 167 -3.55 3.06 -0.99
N LYS A 168 -2.76 3.56 -0.03
CA LYS A 168 -1.70 4.55 -0.23
C LYS A 168 -0.35 3.93 0.15
N LYS A 169 0.70 4.30 -0.59
CA LYS A 169 2.09 4.02 -0.26
C LYS A 169 2.82 5.32 -0.02
N ASN A 170 3.45 5.49 1.16
CA ASN A 170 4.18 6.70 1.54
C ASN A 170 3.36 8.00 1.33
N GLY A 171 2.04 7.93 1.61
CA GLY A 171 1.10 9.06 1.47
C GLY A 171 0.50 9.24 0.08
N PHE A 172 0.95 8.53 -0.95
CA PHE A 172 0.44 8.62 -2.32
C PHE A 172 -0.47 7.43 -2.66
N PRO A 173 -1.61 7.66 -3.34
CA PRO A 173 -2.45 6.58 -3.82
C PRO A 173 -1.68 5.60 -4.71
N ILE A 174 -1.93 4.30 -4.53
CA ILE A 174 -1.34 3.28 -5.38
C ILE A 174 -2.00 3.33 -6.75
N ASN A 175 -1.17 3.33 -7.80
CA ASN A 175 -1.63 3.32 -9.17
C ASN A 175 -2.03 1.89 -9.58
N ASN A 176 -3.28 1.68 -9.94
CA ASN A 176 -3.81 0.39 -10.39
C ASN A 176 -3.27 -0.05 -11.77
N THR A 177 -2.48 0.78 -12.46
CA THR A 177 -1.80 0.41 -13.72
C THR A 177 -0.50 -0.35 -13.49
N ASP A 178 0.03 -0.36 -12.27
CA ASP A 178 1.20 -1.17 -11.91
C ASP A 178 0.76 -2.61 -11.67
N HIS A 179 1.21 -3.52 -12.53
CA HIS A 179 0.84 -4.94 -12.51
C HIS A 179 1.32 -5.70 -11.26
N HIS A 180 2.26 -5.13 -10.50
CA HIS A 180 2.73 -5.72 -9.24
C HIS A 180 1.72 -5.56 -8.10
N TYR A 181 0.83 -4.56 -8.19
CA TYR A 181 -0.23 -4.35 -7.21
C TYR A 181 -1.54 -4.98 -7.66
N LYS A 182 -2.14 -5.76 -6.78
CA LYS A 182 -3.48 -6.29 -6.96
C LYS A 182 -4.30 -6.00 -5.71
N ALA A 183 -5.15 -4.98 -5.80
CA ALA A 183 -6.12 -4.69 -4.75
C ALA A 183 -7.38 -5.55 -4.97
N LEU A 184 -7.70 -6.39 -4.01
CA LEU A 184 -8.90 -7.23 -3.98
C LEU A 184 -9.71 -6.84 -2.75
N ASN A 185 -10.72 -5.99 -2.93
CA ASN A 185 -11.51 -5.43 -1.85
C ASN A 185 -10.60 -4.83 -0.76
N GLU A 186 -10.48 -5.50 0.37
CA GLU A 186 -9.76 -5.10 1.57
C GLU A 186 -8.30 -5.58 1.62
N THR A 187 -7.88 -6.41 0.65
CA THR A 187 -6.55 -7.01 0.60
C THR A 187 -5.72 -6.38 -0.50
N LEU A 188 -4.49 -5.97 -0.17
CA LEU A 188 -3.47 -5.56 -1.14
C LEU A 188 -2.43 -6.66 -1.28
N ILE A 189 -2.26 -7.16 -2.49
CA ILE A 189 -1.25 -8.14 -2.87
C ILE A 189 -0.19 -7.45 -3.71
N ILE A 190 1.08 -7.69 -3.39
CA ILE A 190 2.24 -7.17 -4.11
C ILE A 190 3.09 -8.37 -4.55
N ALA A 191 3.18 -8.63 -5.85
CA ALA A 191 3.87 -9.80 -6.38
C ALA A 191 4.40 -9.58 -7.81
N PRO A 192 5.67 -9.90 -8.10
CA PRO A 192 6.73 -10.19 -7.13
C PRO A 192 7.11 -8.94 -6.32
N ALA A 193 7.45 -9.12 -5.04
CA ALA A 193 7.93 -8.01 -4.20
C ALA A 193 9.38 -7.67 -4.55
N GLU A 194 9.64 -6.42 -4.88
CA GLU A 194 10.97 -5.88 -5.14
C GLU A 194 11.32 -4.84 -4.06
N LYS A 195 12.59 -4.51 -3.92
CA LYS A 195 13.10 -3.57 -2.91
C LYS A 195 12.41 -2.20 -2.95
N ASN A 196 12.08 -1.70 -4.15
CA ASN A 196 11.38 -0.43 -4.37
C ASN A 196 9.93 -0.43 -3.85
N TYR A 197 9.32 -1.61 -3.60
CA TYR A 197 8.00 -1.72 -2.98
C TYR A 197 8.03 -1.61 -1.46
N SER A 198 9.19 -1.63 -0.82
CA SER A 198 9.31 -1.32 0.61
C SER A 198 8.76 0.08 0.91
N GLY A 199 8.10 0.23 2.06
CA GLY A 199 7.53 1.51 2.46
C GLY A 199 6.39 1.37 3.45
N ALA A 200 5.75 2.50 3.75
CA ALA A 200 4.60 2.58 4.64
C ALA A 200 3.30 2.53 3.82
N TYR A 201 2.44 1.59 4.12
CA TYR A 201 1.15 1.38 3.47
C TYR A 201 0.01 1.73 4.40
N VAL A 202 -0.96 2.47 3.88
CA VAL A 202 -2.15 2.91 4.61
C VAL A 202 -3.39 2.52 3.81
N CYS A 203 -4.34 1.89 4.49
CA CYS A 203 -5.66 1.59 3.97
C CYS A 203 -6.58 2.79 4.21
N VAL A 204 -7.26 3.24 3.19
CA VAL A 204 -8.18 4.39 3.23
C VAL A 204 -9.58 3.92 2.90
N ALA A 205 -10.48 4.07 3.85
CA ALA A 205 -11.89 3.75 3.70
C ALA A 205 -12.71 5.04 3.53
N SER A 206 -13.60 5.08 2.55
CA SER A 206 -14.40 6.27 2.26
C SER A 206 -15.82 5.94 1.83
N ASN A 207 -16.77 6.72 2.30
CA ASN A 207 -18.15 6.78 1.81
C ASN A 207 -18.65 8.23 1.92
N PRO A 208 -19.90 8.56 1.55
CA PRO A 208 -20.43 9.92 1.71
C PRO A 208 -20.43 10.43 3.17
N GLY A 209 -20.33 9.54 4.17
CA GLY A 209 -20.22 9.91 5.60
C GLY A 209 -18.83 10.42 5.98
N GLY A 210 -17.81 10.14 5.21
CA GLY A 210 -16.46 10.62 5.47
C GLY A 210 -15.35 9.76 4.91
N VAL A 211 -14.13 10.02 5.39
CA VAL A 211 -12.90 9.29 5.05
C VAL A 211 -12.20 8.91 6.35
N ARG A 212 -11.67 7.70 6.40
CA ARG A 212 -10.85 7.19 7.51
C ARG A 212 -9.59 6.55 6.96
N GLU A 213 -8.49 6.73 7.66
CA GLU A 213 -7.20 6.11 7.35
C GLU A 213 -6.79 5.15 8.46
N SER A 214 -6.29 3.98 8.09
CA SER A 214 -5.71 3.02 9.04
C SER A 214 -4.39 3.52 9.62
N ARG A 215 -3.85 2.81 10.59
CA ARG A 215 -2.43 2.93 10.93
C ARG A 215 -1.59 2.49 9.74
N ALA A 216 -0.40 3.08 9.64
CA ALA A 216 0.56 2.66 8.62
C ALA A 216 1.11 1.27 8.96
N ALA A 217 1.12 0.37 7.98
CA ALA A 217 1.82 -0.90 8.02
C ALA A 217 3.11 -0.78 7.19
N ARG A 218 4.22 -1.26 7.73
CA ARG A 218 5.52 -1.24 7.04
C ARG A 218 5.71 -2.53 6.26
N LEU A 219 5.96 -2.41 4.96
CA LEU A 219 6.46 -3.50 4.14
C LEU A 219 7.98 -3.37 4.04
N SER A 220 8.70 -4.43 4.46
CA SER A 220 10.15 -4.59 4.31
C SER A 220 10.42 -5.71 3.31
N VAL A 221 11.00 -5.36 2.17
CA VAL A 221 11.45 -6.36 1.19
C VAL A 221 12.93 -6.59 1.41
N LEU A 222 13.29 -7.82 1.76
CA LEU A 222 14.63 -8.23 2.16
C LEU A 222 15.40 -8.77 0.95
N ALA A 223 16.66 -8.38 0.81
CA ALA A 223 17.53 -8.90 -0.25
C ALA A 223 18.23 -10.19 0.24
N LYS A 224 18.06 -11.28 -0.53
CA LYS A 224 18.76 -12.55 -0.27
C LYS A 224 20.28 -12.39 -0.33
N PRO A 225 21.05 -13.20 0.41
CA PRO A 225 22.50 -13.18 0.30
C PRO A 225 22.97 -13.50 -1.13
N LEU A 226 23.94 -12.74 -1.59
CA LEU A 226 24.65 -12.97 -2.85
C LEU A 226 26.13 -12.98 -2.57
N LEU A 227 26.84 -14.06 -2.95
CA LEU A 227 28.29 -14.08 -2.88
C LEU A 227 28.88 -13.24 -4.02
N VAL A 228 29.43 -12.09 -3.67
CA VAL A 228 30.10 -11.17 -4.60
C VAL A 228 31.49 -11.70 -4.95
N LEU A 229 32.18 -12.28 -3.95
CA LEU A 229 33.45 -12.99 -4.11
C LEU A 229 33.26 -14.42 -3.60
N LYS A 230 33.43 -15.40 -4.48
CA LYS A 230 33.34 -16.82 -4.15
C LYS A 230 34.74 -17.37 -3.88
N PRO A 231 34.90 -18.31 -2.93
CA PRO A 231 36.20 -18.95 -2.71
C PRO A 231 36.66 -19.69 -3.96
N GLN A 232 37.97 -19.67 -4.18
CA GLN A 232 38.65 -20.34 -5.30
C GLN A 232 39.53 -21.45 -4.76
N ASN A 233 39.80 -22.48 -5.58
CA ASN A 233 40.73 -23.54 -5.23
C ASN A 233 42.12 -22.97 -4.94
N VAL A 234 42.73 -23.46 -3.90
CA VAL A 234 44.04 -23.05 -3.42
C VAL A 234 44.96 -24.26 -3.39
N SER A 235 46.16 -24.11 -3.93
CA SER A 235 47.24 -25.11 -3.82
C SER A 235 48.38 -24.49 -3.02
N VAL A 236 48.81 -25.17 -1.96
CA VAL A 236 49.90 -24.74 -1.10
C VAL A 236 50.79 -25.94 -0.75
N GLN A 237 52.05 -25.67 -0.42
CA GLN A 237 52.94 -26.70 0.08
C GLN A 237 52.68 -26.98 1.56
N MET A 238 52.96 -28.18 1.99
CA MET A 238 52.88 -28.57 3.41
C MET A 238 53.72 -27.61 4.27
N GLY A 239 53.12 -27.09 5.34
CA GLY A 239 53.72 -26.12 6.25
C GLY A 239 53.44 -24.65 5.92
N GLU A 240 52.95 -24.34 4.74
CA GLU A 240 52.58 -22.98 4.33
C GLU A 240 51.23 -22.59 4.89
N SER A 241 50.74 -21.38 4.55
CA SER A 241 49.40 -20.89 4.91
C SER A 241 48.54 -20.81 3.67
N ALA A 242 47.27 -21.28 3.82
CA ALA A 242 46.27 -21.17 2.80
C ALA A 242 45.28 -20.05 3.17
N GLN A 243 44.73 -19.34 2.15
CA GLN A 243 43.75 -18.30 2.32
C GLN A 243 42.57 -18.50 1.35
N PHE A 244 41.36 -18.43 1.86
CA PHE A 244 40.13 -18.44 1.09
C PHE A 244 39.38 -17.14 1.31
N TYR A 245 39.00 -16.50 0.21
CA TYR A 245 38.26 -15.25 0.22
C TYR A 245 36.76 -15.50 0.04
N CYS A 246 35.92 -14.77 0.77
CA CYS A 246 34.48 -14.82 0.62
C CYS A 246 33.88 -13.46 0.99
N GLU A 247 33.18 -12.85 0.06
CA GLU A 247 32.45 -11.62 0.30
C GLU A 247 30.97 -11.84 -0.06
N ALA A 248 30.08 -11.42 0.82
CA ALA A 248 28.64 -11.54 0.62
C ALA A 248 27.96 -10.19 0.80
N LYS A 249 26.91 -9.93 -0.01
CA LYS A 249 26.00 -8.79 0.11
C LYS A 249 24.58 -9.29 0.27
N GLY A 250 23.76 -8.54 1.01
CA GLY A 250 22.37 -8.82 1.26
C GLY A 250 21.78 -7.74 2.17
N ASP A 251 20.47 -7.76 2.37
CA ASP A 251 19.80 -6.85 3.30
C ASP A 251 18.71 -7.63 4.06
N PRO A 252 18.88 -7.83 5.37
CA PRO A 252 20.00 -7.39 6.22
C PRO A 252 21.38 -7.94 5.78
N PRO A 253 22.51 -7.29 6.20
CA PRO A 253 23.85 -7.80 5.92
C PRO A 253 23.99 -9.26 6.40
N PRO A 254 24.42 -10.19 5.52
CA PRO A 254 24.48 -11.60 5.88
C PRO A 254 25.63 -11.92 6.85
N ALA A 255 25.38 -12.84 7.77
CA ALA A 255 26.44 -13.48 8.54
C ALA A 255 27.17 -14.51 7.67
N VAL A 256 28.50 -14.48 7.67
CA VAL A 256 29.34 -15.41 6.90
C VAL A 256 29.99 -16.42 7.83
N VAL A 257 29.83 -17.70 7.51
CA VAL A 257 30.36 -18.82 8.27
C VAL A 257 31.15 -19.75 7.34
N TRP A 258 32.29 -20.23 7.83
CA TRP A 258 33.09 -21.23 7.13
C TRP A 258 32.87 -22.62 7.73
N SER A 259 32.81 -23.60 6.86
CA SER A 259 32.74 -25.01 7.20
C SER A 259 33.68 -25.83 6.34
N ARG A 260 34.02 -27.01 6.81
CA ARG A 260 34.82 -27.98 6.06
C ARG A 260 33.91 -29.17 5.69
N GLU A 261 34.11 -29.70 4.47
CA GLU A 261 33.28 -30.78 3.96
C GLU A 261 33.47 -32.08 4.75
N GLN A 262 34.71 -32.30 5.23
CA GLN A 262 35.04 -33.48 6.06
C GLN A 262 35.58 -33.04 7.43
N GLY A 263 34.77 -33.11 8.45
CA GLY A 263 35.14 -32.78 9.83
C GLY A 263 35.06 -31.31 10.17
N LEU A 264 35.75 -30.91 11.22
CA LEU A 264 35.80 -29.53 11.70
C LEU A 264 36.94 -28.76 11.04
N LEU A 265 36.89 -27.44 11.08
CA LEU A 265 38.03 -26.59 10.72
C LEU A 265 39.22 -26.94 11.60
N PRO A 266 40.49 -26.80 11.07
CA PRO A 266 41.72 -27.22 11.79
C PRO A 266 41.88 -26.44 13.09
N ASN A 267 41.51 -27.02 14.22
CA ASN A 267 41.51 -26.38 15.53
C ASN A 267 42.89 -25.81 15.91
N GLY A 268 42.92 -24.57 16.38
CA GLY A 268 44.12 -23.84 16.77
C GLY A 268 44.99 -23.36 15.61
N ARG A 269 44.67 -23.68 14.34
CA ARG A 269 45.42 -23.31 13.14
C ARG A 269 44.64 -22.56 12.11
N TYR A 270 43.35 -22.19 12.37
CA TYR A 270 42.59 -21.37 11.49
C TYR A 270 42.19 -20.04 12.14
N LEU A 271 42.01 -19.03 11.31
CA LEU A 271 41.54 -17.72 11.67
C LEU A 271 40.50 -17.26 10.63
N VAL A 272 39.35 -16.77 11.06
CA VAL A 272 38.43 -16.03 10.21
C VAL A 272 38.60 -14.54 10.49
N ASN A 273 39.05 -13.80 9.52
CA ASN A 273 39.32 -12.37 9.61
C ASN A 273 38.00 -11.56 9.59
N PRO A 274 38.01 -10.29 10.01
CA PRO A 274 36.83 -9.43 9.94
C PRO A 274 36.25 -9.22 8.53
N ASP A 275 37.07 -9.40 7.49
CA ASP A 275 36.68 -9.38 6.08
C ASP A 275 36.14 -10.72 5.57
N HIS A 276 35.92 -11.67 6.49
CA HIS A 276 35.46 -13.03 6.23
C HIS A 276 36.46 -13.93 5.51
N THR A 277 37.72 -13.52 5.35
CA THR A 277 38.78 -14.37 4.80
C THR A 277 39.07 -15.51 5.80
N LEU A 278 39.04 -16.77 5.32
CA LEU A 278 39.51 -17.92 6.09
C LEU A 278 41.00 -18.11 5.83
N GLN A 279 41.80 -18.09 6.87
CA GLN A 279 43.23 -18.34 6.84
C GLN A 279 43.55 -19.61 7.64
N ILE A 280 44.33 -20.53 7.05
CA ILE A 280 44.75 -21.78 7.67
C ILE A 280 46.29 -21.75 7.70
N HIS A 281 46.84 -21.81 8.92
CA HIS A 281 48.28 -21.76 9.14
C HIS A 281 48.85 -23.17 9.26
N TYR A 282 50.12 -23.34 8.84
CA TYR A 282 50.86 -24.60 8.93
C TYR A 282 50.07 -25.78 8.36
N VAL A 283 49.67 -25.66 7.11
CA VAL A 283 48.82 -26.64 6.42
C VAL A 283 49.50 -28.02 6.40
N THR A 284 48.70 -29.05 6.71
CA THR A 284 49.12 -30.45 6.68
C THR A 284 48.35 -31.21 5.59
N ALA A 285 48.78 -32.40 5.22
CA ALA A 285 48.08 -33.25 4.26
C ALA A 285 46.62 -33.55 4.69
N GLN A 286 46.34 -33.56 5.99
CA GLN A 286 45.00 -33.80 6.54
C GLN A 286 44.06 -32.61 6.32
N ASP A 287 44.58 -31.43 6.04
CA ASP A 287 43.76 -30.23 5.80
C ASP A 287 43.25 -30.14 4.34
N ALA A 288 43.76 -30.98 3.45
CA ALA A 288 43.25 -31.08 2.09
C ALA A 288 41.77 -31.42 2.06
N GLY A 289 41.05 -30.89 1.07
CA GLY A 289 39.58 -31.12 0.88
C GLY A 289 38.78 -29.86 0.70
N GLY A 290 37.46 -29.99 0.72
CA GLY A 290 36.49 -28.92 0.47
C GLY A 290 36.29 -28.01 1.64
N TYR A 291 36.30 -26.69 1.40
CA TYR A 291 35.94 -25.63 2.32
C TYR A 291 34.78 -24.83 1.74
N THR A 292 33.76 -24.59 2.55
CA THR A 292 32.53 -23.92 2.12
C THR A 292 32.31 -22.64 2.93
N CYS A 293 32.13 -21.54 2.22
CA CYS A 293 31.64 -20.28 2.75
C CYS A 293 30.12 -20.25 2.62
N THR A 294 29.42 -19.98 3.71
CA THR A 294 27.96 -19.86 3.75
C THR A 294 27.58 -18.49 4.32
N ALA A 295 26.81 -17.73 3.55
CA ALA A 295 26.25 -16.43 3.91
C ALA A 295 24.76 -16.60 4.21
N VAL A 296 24.29 -16.13 5.37
CA VAL A 296 22.92 -16.30 5.86
C VAL A 296 22.36 -14.97 6.33
N ASN A 297 21.14 -14.63 5.93
CA ASN A 297 20.32 -13.59 6.55
C ASN A 297 18.85 -14.06 6.62
N ASP A 298 17.95 -13.21 7.10
CA ASP A 298 16.52 -13.55 7.26
C ASP A 298 15.79 -13.83 5.93
N ALA A 299 16.37 -13.37 4.80
CA ALA A 299 15.81 -13.60 3.46
C ALA A 299 16.28 -14.91 2.81
N GLY A 300 17.34 -15.55 3.32
CA GLY A 300 17.82 -16.82 2.76
C GLY A 300 19.31 -17.11 2.99
N VAL A 301 19.82 -18.04 2.18
CA VAL A 301 21.19 -18.57 2.28
C VAL A 301 21.85 -18.59 0.90
N ALA A 302 23.14 -18.25 0.85
CA ALA A 302 24.00 -18.46 -0.31
C ALA A 302 25.30 -19.12 0.12
N SER A 303 25.85 -20.07 -0.67
CA SER A 303 27.10 -20.75 -0.36
C SER A 303 27.99 -20.90 -1.56
N GLY A 304 29.29 -21.02 -1.33
CA GLY A 304 30.31 -21.30 -2.31
C GLY A 304 31.42 -22.16 -1.71
N SER A 305 31.90 -23.14 -2.48
CA SER A 305 32.91 -24.11 -2.02
C SER A 305 34.17 -24.02 -2.88
N ALA A 306 35.30 -24.34 -2.27
CA ALA A 306 36.58 -24.45 -2.93
C ALA A 306 37.44 -25.57 -2.32
N GLN A 307 38.38 -26.08 -3.09
CA GLN A 307 39.26 -27.16 -2.69
C GLN A 307 40.63 -26.65 -2.24
N LEU A 308 41.12 -27.18 -1.14
CA LEU A 308 42.50 -27.04 -0.71
C LEU A 308 43.30 -28.24 -1.20
N LEU A 309 44.28 -27.98 -2.05
CA LEU A 309 45.26 -28.97 -2.49
C LEU A 309 46.55 -28.75 -1.69
N VAL A 310 47.07 -29.82 -1.10
CA VAL A 310 48.30 -29.76 -0.32
C VAL A 310 49.37 -30.56 -1.04
N GLU A 311 50.42 -29.86 -1.46
CA GLU A 311 51.54 -30.47 -2.16
C GLU A 311 52.63 -30.88 -1.16
N GLU A 312 53.17 -32.09 -1.33
CA GLU A 312 54.33 -32.49 -0.55
C GLU A 312 55.59 -31.74 -1.01
N PRO A 313 56.46 -31.37 -0.07
CA PRO A 313 57.73 -30.72 -0.44
C PRO A 313 58.54 -31.58 -1.43
N SER A 314 59.07 -30.97 -2.44
CA SER A 314 59.92 -31.69 -3.40
C SER A 314 61.10 -32.37 -2.70
N SER A 315 61.64 -33.45 -3.28
CA SER A 315 62.80 -34.16 -2.72
C SER A 315 63.95 -33.22 -2.39
N LYS A 316 64.23 -32.24 -3.26
CA LYS A 316 65.28 -31.20 -3.03
C LYS A 316 64.96 -30.32 -1.80
N GLN A 317 63.70 -29.96 -1.55
CA GLN A 317 63.32 -29.17 -0.38
C GLN A 317 63.36 -29.96 0.91
N ARG A 318 63.02 -31.25 0.86
CA ARG A 318 63.18 -32.18 2.00
C ARG A 318 64.63 -32.34 2.38
N ASP A 319 65.51 -32.46 1.43
CA ASP A 319 66.99 -32.62 1.68
C ASP A 319 67.58 -31.32 2.23
N LEU A 320 67.18 -30.15 1.70
CA LEU A 320 67.63 -28.85 2.25
C LEU A 320 67.11 -28.62 3.67
N HIS A 321 65.88 -29.02 4.00
CA HIS A 321 65.33 -28.91 5.34
C HIS A 321 66.02 -29.85 6.33
N LYS A 322 66.38 -31.07 5.91
CA LYS A 322 67.22 -31.97 6.70
C LYS A 322 68.60 -31.42 6.93
N GLU A 323 69.28 -30.83 5.92
CA GLU A 323 70.56 -30.21 6.06
C GLU A 323 70.53 -28.99 6.99
N LEU A 324 69.48 -28.12 6.89
CA LEU A 324 69.31 -26.98 7.77
C LEU A 324 69.01 -27.43 9.25
N SER A 325 68.23 -28.49 9.43
CA SER A 325 67.97 -29.04 10.75
C SER A 325 69.25 -29.67 11.36
N ALA A 326 70.00 -30.36 10.57
CA ALA A 326 71.26 -30.92 11.03
C ALA A 326 72.28 -29.82 11.36
N LEU A 327 72.40 -28.75 10.56
CA LEU A 327 73.22 -27.57 10.86
C LEU A 327 72.76 -26.84 12.14
N ARG A 328 71.47 -26.75 12.39
CA ARG A 328 70.94 -26.15 13.62
C ARG A 328 71.28 -26.97 14.85
N ILE A 329 71.14 -28.30 14.80
CA ILE A 329 71.57 -29.21 15.86
C ILE A 329 73.05 -29.16 16.11
N ALA A 330 73.87 -29.05 15.05
CA ALA A 330 75.30 -28.91 15.14
C ALA A 330 75.73 -27.58 15.79
N LEU A 331 75.01 -26.48 15.49
CA LEU A 331 75.23 -25.18 16.13
C LEU A 331 74.83 -25.12 17.61
N ASP A 332 73.73 -25.77 17.99
CA ASP A 332 73.28 -25.84 19.35
C ASP A 332 74.21 -26.71 20.24
N ASN A 333 75.01 -27.63 19.64
CA ASN A 333 76.00 -28.47 20.32
C ASN A 333 77.38 -27.92 20.38
N VAL A 334 77.68 -26.76 19.76
CA VAL A 334 78.99 -26.09 19.81
C VAL A 334 79.09 -25.32 21.14
N THR A 335 79.56 -25.99 22.17
CA THR A 335 80.02 -25.34 23.40
C THR A 335 81.35 -24.73 23.17
N ILE A 336 81.43 -23.42 23.03
CA ILE A 336 82.69 -22.71 22.93
C ILE A 336 83.32 -22.63 24.32
N MET A 337 84.23 -23.52 24.60
CA MET A 337 85.10 -23.41 25.77
C MET A 337 86.18 -22.39 25.47
N ALA A 338 85.97 -21.15 25.85
CA ALA A 338 87.00 -20.11 25.81
C ALA A 338 87.65 -20.00 27.24
N PRO A 339 88.88 -20.28 27.42
CA PRO A 339 89.55 -20.05 28.72
C PRO A 339 89.86 -18.54 28.84
N GLY A 340 89.08 -17.88 29.76
CA GLY A 340 89.57 -16.67 30.41
C GLY A 340 89.39 -15.32 29.71
N SER A 341 88.29 -15.07 28.98
CA SER A 341 87.99 -13.70 28.50
C SER A 341 86.49 -13.40 28.54
N ASN A 342 86.14 -12.26 29.10
CA ASN A 342 84.78 -11.71 29.08
C ASN A 342 84.36 -11.33 27.65
N ILE A 343 83.67 -12.19 26.92
CA ILE A 343 83.14 -11.88 25.57
C ILE A 343 81.69 -11.55 25.71
N SER A 344 81.30 -10.27 25.57
CA SER A 344 79.99 -9.77 25.73
C SER A 344 79.09 -9.84 24.48
N ARG A 345 79.59 -10.16 23.33
CA ARG A 345 78.81 -10.32 22.06
C ARG A 345 79.65 -10.97 20.93
N VAL A 346 79.21 -12.12 20.42
CA VAL A 346 79.68 -12.69 19.15
C VAL A 346 78.64 -12.41 18.06
N GLN A 347 79.05 -11.66 17.02
CA GLN A 347 78.25 -11.47 15.82
C GLN A 347 78.74 -12.43 14.73
N TRP A 348 77.82 -13.31 14.32
CA TRP A 348 78.12 -14.21 13.21
C TRP A 348 77.70 -13.60 11.90
N LYS A 349 78.55 -13.45 10.90
CA LYS A 349 78.22 -13.14 9.52
C LYS A 349 78.28 -14.44 8.72
N VAL A 350 77.12 -14.96 8.33
CA VAL A 350 77.06 -16.08 7.39
C VAL A 350 77.19 -15.50 5.95
N ARG A 351 78.18 -15.84 5.22
CA ARG A 351 78.28 -15.64 3.80
C ARG A 351 77.66 -16.87 3.13
N VAL A 352 76.57 -16.70 2.44
CA VAL A 352 76.07 -17.72 1.53
C VAL A 352 76.81 -17.54 0.21
N VAL A 353 77.46 -18.58 -0.25
CA VAL A 353 78.11 -18.69 -1.59
C VAL A 353 77.09 -19.25 -2.56
#